data_e1485e49ceb3a5f1a76bc7eab2b4d42c
#
_entry.id   e1485e49ceb3a5f1a76bc7eab2b4d42c
#
_cell.length_a   1.000
_cell.length_b   1.000
_cell.length_c   1.000
_cell.angle_alpha   90.00
_cell.angle_beta   90.00
_cell.angle_gamma   90.00
#
_symmetry.space_group_name_H-M   'P 1'
#
loop_
_entity.id
_entity.type
_entity.pdbx_description
1 polymer ?
#
loop_
_entity_poly.entity_id
_entity_poly.type
_entity_poly.pdbx_seq_one_letter_code
_entity_poly.pdbx_strand_id
1 'polypeptide(L)'
;MVRVHGTCIDLGAAAVLLRGPSGSGKSDLALRLIDDETGNGGARLVSDDQVELTARDGAVWASAPDAIAGLMEVRGVGVVRVPCVETARLGLVVDLVAPREVARMPEAQVCSYEGVSLPLMRLSPFEISATAKLRLVVRTAEGDIIRV
;
A
#
# COMPACT_ATOMS: atom_id res chain seq x y z
N MET A 1 7.90 1.02 -17.58
CA MET A 1 8.16 1.19 -16.15
C MET A 1 8.03 2.67 -15.79
N VAL A 2 7.34 2.95 -14.71
CA VAL A 2 7.21 4.28 -14.15
C VAL A 2 7.67 4.26 -12.70
N ARG A 3 8.31 5.32 -12.24
CA ARG A 3 8.71 5.49 -10.83
C ARG A 3 7.78 6.50 -10.19
N VAL A 4 7.17 6.12 -9.08
CA VAL A 4 6.21 6.96 -8.36
C VAL A 4 6.65 7.16 -6.91
N HIS A 5 6.20 8.28 -6.32
CA HIS A 5 6.39 8.53 -4.91
C HIS A 5 5.32 7.78 -4.11
N GLY A 6 5.73 7.01 -3.13
CA GLY A 6 4.82 6.25 -2.29
C GLY A 6 5.53 5.17 -1.50
N THR A 7 4.76 4.42 -0.74
CA THR A 7 5.25 3.28 0.04
C THR A 7 4.43 2.07 -0.33
N CYS A 8 5.07 0.99 -0.74
CA CYS A 8 4.40 -0.22 -1.21
C CYS A 8 4.68 -1.38 -0.26
N ILE A 9 3.62 -2.05 0.17
CA ILE A 9 3.66 -3.17 1.11
C ILE A 9 2.94 -4.36 0.49
N ASP A 10 3.56 -5.53 0.55
CA ASP A 10 2.95 -6.79 0.17
C ASP A 10 2.20 -7.37 1.38
N LEU A 11 0.88 -7.55 1.23
CA LEU A 11 0.01 -8.11 2.27
C LEU A 11 -0.26 -9.60 2.05
N GLY A 12 0.46 -10.24 1.13
CA GLY A 12 0.29 -11.65 0.81
C GLY A 12 -0.64 -11.88 -0.38
N ALA A 13 -1.91 -11.54 -0.27
CA ALA A 13 -2.87 -11.66 -1.37
C ALA A 13 -2.59 -10.66 -2.50
N ALA A 14 -2.12 -9.46 -2.15
CA ALA A 14 -1.72 -8.43 -3.10
C ALA A 14 -0.87 -7.38 -2.39
N ALA A 15 -0.15 -6.58 -3.17
CA ALA A 15 0.54 -5.40 -2.66
C ALA A 15 -0.37 -4.19 -2.68
N VAL A 16 -0.11 -3.27 -1.77
CA VAL A 16 -0.83 -2.01 -1.60
C VAL A 16 0.15 -0.86 -1.79
N LEU A 17 -0.20 0.10 -2.62
CA LEU A 17 0.57 1.33 -2.79
C LEU A 17 -0.06 2.44 -1.97
N LEU A 18 0.66 2.93 -0.98
CA LEU A 18 0.23 4.06 -0.14
C LEU A 18 0.75 5.35 -0.76
N ARG A 19 -0.17 6.28 -1.05
CA ARG A 19 0.15 7.58 -1.62
C ARG A 19 -0.24 8.70 -0.65
N GLY A 20 0.49 9.78 -0.71
CA GLY A 20 0.23 10.98 0.07
C GLY A 20 1.50 11.80 0.20
N PRO A 21 1.37 13.07 0.61
CA PRO A 21 2.55 13.93 0.80
C PRO A 21 3.43 13.41 1.94
N SER A 22 4.64 13.93 2.00
CA SER A 22 5.54 13.70 3.12
C SER A 22 4.83 14.05 4.44
N GLY A 23 4.93 13.18 5.44
CA GLY A 23 4.24 13.37 6.71
C GLY A 23 2.79 12.90 6.73
N SER A 24 2.28 12.30 5.66
CA SER A 24 0.90 11.80 5.60
C SER A 24 0.68 10.49 6.34
N GLY A 25 1.75 9.83 6.81
CA GLY A 25 1.65 8.58 7.57
C GLY A 25 1.94 7.32 6.79
N LYS A 26 2.51 7.43 5.57
CA LYS A 26 2.81 6.25 4.73
C LYS A 26 3.74 5.27 5.42
N SER A 27 4.90 5.73 5.85
CA SER A 27 5.89 4.85 6.48
C SER A 27 5.44 4.35 7.85
N ASP A 28 4.72 5.18 8.61
CA ASP A 28 4.16 4.76 9.89
C ASP A 28 3.14 3.63 9.72
N LEU A 29 2.24 3.77 8.75
CA LEU A 29 1.25 2.74 8.44
C LEU A 29 1.93 1.45 7.94
N ALA A 30 2.93 1.59 7.09
CA ALA A 30 3.72 0.45 6.59
C ALA A 30 4.40 -0.28 7.74
N LEU A 31 5.00 0.44 8.68
CA LEU A 31 5.64 -0.16 9.85
C LEU A 31 4.62 -0.95 10.70
N ARG A 32 3.45 -0.37 10.95
CA ARG A 32 2.39 -1.07 11.70
C ARG A 32 1.95 -2.36 10.99
N LEU A 33 1.85 -2.36 9.67
CA LEU A 33 1.51 -3.54 8.89
C LEU A 33 2.59 -4.63 8.99
N ILE A 34 3.86 -4.25 8.90
CA ILE A 34 4.99 -5.17 8.98
C ILE A 34 5.11 -5.77 10.38
N ASP A 35 4.90 -4.94 11.41
CA ASP A 35 5.04 -5.34 12.82
C ASP A 35 3.85 -6.16 13.34
N ASP A 36 2.75 -6.19 12.60
CA ASP A 36 1.56 -6.92 13.01
C ASP A 36 1.76 -8.42 12.83
N GLU A 37 1.88 -9.14 13.96
CA GLU A 37 2.11 -10.58 14.00
C GLU A 37 0.84 -11.41 13.81
N THR A 38 -0.33 -10.78 13.71
CA THR A 38 -1.62 -11.50 13.68
C THR A 38 -1.97 -12.07 12.33
N GLY A 39 -1.21 -11.77 11.27
CA GLY A 39 -1.44 -12.28 9.92
C GLY A 39 -0.59 -13.49 9.59
N ASN A 40 -1.03 -14.31 8.62
CA ASN A 40 -0.27 -15.45 8.09
C ASN A 40 0.96 -14.97 7.32
N GLY A 41 2.12 -14.95 8.00
CA GLY A 41 3.39 -14.59 7.38
C GLY A 41 3.73 -13.11 7.39
N GLY A 42 2.90 -12.25 7.99
CA GLY A 42 3.16 -10.82 8.10
C GLY A 42 3.19 -10.09 6.77
N ALA A 43 3.18 -8.77 6.82
CA ALA A 43 3.40 -7.93 5.65
C ALA A 43 4.90 -7.75 5.40
N ARG A 44 5.27 -7.52 4.14
CA ARG A 44 6.67 -7.28 3.76
C ARG A 44 6.76 -6.02 2.91
N LEU A 45 7.85 -5.30 3.09
CA LEU A 45 8.11 -4.10 2.31
C LEU A 45 8.39 -4.48 0.85
N VAL A 46 7.75 -3.79 -0.09
CA VAL A 46 8.17 -3.76 -1.48
C VAL A 46 9.15 -2.61 -1.68
N SER A 47 8.74 -1.41 -1.33
CA SER A 47 9.62 -0.22 -1.40
C SER A 47 9.08 0.92 -0.55
N ASP A 48 9.98 1.73 0.00
CA ASP A 48 9.65 2.94 0.73
C ASP A 48 10.08 4.16 -0.09
N ASP A 49 9.26 5.23 -0.08
CA ASP A 49 9.50 6.52 -0.72
C ASP A 49 9.43 6.51 -2.26
N GLN A 50 10.11 5.62 -2.94
CA GLN A 50 10.13 5.50 -4.41
C GLN A 50 9.78 4.08 -4.80
N VAL A 51 8.78 3.92 -5.67
CA VAL A 51 8.30 2.61 -6.11
C VAL A 51 8.36 2.54 -7.62
N GLU A 52 8.95 1.48 -8.15
CA GLU A 52 8.95 1.20 -9.58
C GLU A 52 7.76 0.32 -9.93
N LEU A 53 6.95 0.77 -10.89
CA LEU A 53 5.76 0.05 -11.35
C LEU A 53 5.93 -0.34 -12.82
N THR A 54 5.67 -1.61 -13.13
CA THR A 54 5.77 -2.14 -14.48
C THR A 54 4.52 -2.94 -14.82
N ALA A 55 3.86 -2.61 -15.94
CA ALA A 55 2.76 -3.41 -16.45
C ALA A 55 3.31 -4.64 -17.16
N ARG A 56 2.74 -5.81 -16.84
CA ARG A 56 3.09 -7.07 -17.46
C ARG A 56 1.90 -8.02 -17.38
N ASP A 57 1.50 -8.58 -18.52
CA ASP A 57 0.41 -9.56 -18.59
C ASP A 57 -0.89 -9.06 -17.93
N GLY A 58 -1.22 -7.79 -18.17
CA GLY A 58 -2.45 -7.18 -17.66
C GLY A 58 -2.42 -6.81 -16.18
N ALA A 59 -1.29 -6.95 -15.51
CA ALA A 59 -1.13 -6.60 -14.11
C ALA A 59 0.00 -5.57 -13.92
N VAL A 60 -0.01 -4.88 -12.79
CA VAL A 60 1.06 -3.96 -12.40
C VAL A 60 1.90 -4.65 -11.33
N TRP A 61 3.21 -4.69 -11.56
CA TRP A 61 4.18 -5.26 -10.63
C TRP A 61 5.01 -4.14 -10.01
N ALA A 62 5.14 -4.19 -8.70
CA ALA A 62 5.86 -3.19 -7.91
C ALA A 62 7.22 -3.75 -7.46
N SER A 63 8.23 -2.91 -7.49
CA SER A 63 9.56 -3.23 -6.98
C SER A 63 10.25 -1.97 -6.47
N ALA A 64 11.35 -2.15 -5.74
CA ALA A 64 12.16 -1.04 -5.25
C ALA A 64 13.29 -0.72 -6.23
N PRO A 65 13.69 0.56 -6.34
CA PRO A 65 15.01 0.88 -6.88
C PRO A 65 16.09 0.16 -6.08
N ASP A 66 17.13 -0.35 -6.76
CA ASP A 66 18.16 -1.18 -6.12
C ASP A 66 18.80 -0.51 -4.90
N ALA A 67 19.03 0.80 -4.98
CA ALA A 67 19.70 1.55 -3.92
C ALA A 67 18.97 1.56 -2.58
N ILE A 68 17.64 1.37 -2.59
CA ILE A 68 16.82 1.45 -1.37
C ILE A 68 16.09 0.14 -1.05
N ALA A 69 16.37 -0.93 -1.79
CA ALA A 69 15.70 -2.22 -1.61
C ALA A 69 15.87 -2.74 -0.17
N GLY A 70 14.76 -3.10 0.46
CA GLY A 70 14.73 -3.64 1.82
C GLY A 70 14.97 -2.63 2.93
N LEU A 71 15.10 -1.35 2.61
CA LEU A 71 15.38 -0.29 3.58
C LEU A 71 14.14 0.57 3.81
N MET A 72 13.93 0.93 5.08
CA MET A 72 12.83 1.78 5.49
C MET A 72 13.34 2.84 6.44
N GLU A 73 12.99 4.10 6.19
CA GLU A 73 13.25 5.18 7.11
C GLU A 73 12.17 5.22 8.18
N VAL A 74 12.57 4.97 9.44
CA VAL A 74 11.67 4.96 10.58
C VAL A 74 12.01 6.16 11.47
N ARG A 75 11.08 7.12 11.53
CA ARG A 75 11.27 8.33 12.31
C ARG A 75 11.54 7.98 13.77
N GLY A 76 12.59 8.59 14.34
CA GLY A 76 13.01 8.33 15.70
C GLY A 76 13.93 7.12 15.89
N VAL A 77 14.11 6.32 14.84
CA VAL A 77 14.96 5.12 14.86
C VAL A 77 16.12 5.24 13.89
N GLY A 78 15.83 5.59 12.63
CA GLY A 78 16.82 5.65 11.56
C GLY A 78 16.40 4.83 10.34
N VAL A 79 17.35 4.53 9.47
CA VAL A 79 17.13 3.64 8.32
C VAL A 79 17.39 2.20 8.76
N VAL A 80 16.40 1.34 8.58
CA VAL A 80 16.46 -0.06 9.04
C VAL A 80 16.17 -1.03 7.91
N ARG A 81 16.72 -2.23 8.02
CA ARG A 81 16.35 -3.34 7.16
C ARG A 81 15.11 -3.99 7.73
N VAL A 82 14.10 -4.23 6.89
CA VAL A 82 12.85 -4.85 7.28
C VAL A 82 12.57 -6.05 6.38
N PRO A 83 11.68 -6.97 6.79
CA PRO A 83 11.25 -8.04 5.90
C PRO A 83 10.73 -7.45 4.58
N CYS A 84 11.25 -7.95 3.46
CA CYS A 84 10.96 -7.39 2.14
C CYS A 84 10.76 -8.47 1.09
N VAL A 85 10.14 -8.09 -0.02
CA VAL A 85 10.03 -8.90 -1.23
C VAL A 85 10.62 -8.13 -2.40
N GLU A 86 11.14 -8.84 -3.38
CA GLU A 86 11.76 -8.23 -4.55
C GLU A 86 10.71 -7.62 -5.48
N THR A 87 9.63 -8.35 -5.74
CA THR A 87 8.51 -7.87 -6.56
C THR A 87 7.20 -8.35 -5.94
N ALA A 88 6.13 -7.59 -6.18
CA ALA A 88 4.79 -7.99 -5.79
C ALA A 88 3.76 -7.43 -6.77
N ARG A 89 2.66 -8.15 -6.95
CA ARG A 89 1.56 -7.69 -7.79
C ARG A 89 0.77 -6.64 -7.03
N LEU A 90 0.64 -5.46 -7.64
CA LEU A 90 -0.14 -4.37 -7.06
C LEU A 90 -1.64 -4.64 -7.24
N GLY A 91 -2.37 -4.64 -6.14
CA GLY A 91 -3.83 -4.91 -6.16
C GLY A 91 -4.68 -3.76 -5.65
N LEU A 92 -4.09 -2.77 -4.98
CA LEU A 92 -4.84 -1.66 -4.38
C LEU A 92 -3.95 -0.43 -4.30
N VAL A 93 -4.52 0.72 -4.65
CA VAL A 93 -3.89 2.02 -4.43
C VAL A 93 -4.67 2.75 -3.34
N VAL A 94 -3.97 3.33 -2.37
CA VAL A 94 -4.57 3.97 -1.22
C VAL A 94 -4.05 5.39 -1.09
N ASP A 95 -4.96 6.36 -1.12
CA ASP A 95 -4.64 7.75 -0.80
C ASP A 95 -4.86 7.99 0.68
N LEU A 96 -3.80 8.39 1.38
CA LEU A 96 -3.85 8.72 2.79
C LEU A 96 -4.34 10.16 2.94
N VAL A 97 -5.46 10.33 3.61
CA VAL A 97 -6.18 11.60 3.71
C VAL A 97 -6.63 11.86 5.15
N ALA A 98 -7.12 13.08 5.41
CA ALA A 98 -7.72 13.41 6.70
C ALA A 98 -9.05 12.66 6.89
N PRO A 99 -9.46 12.39 8.15
CA PRO A 99 -10.71 11.64 8.41
C PRO A 99 -11.95 12.21 7.72
N ARG A 100 -12.06 13.55 7.63
CA ARG A 100 -13.21 14.22 7.00
C ARG A 100 -13.30 13.97 5.49
N GLU A 101 -12.21 13.51 4.87
CA GLU A 101 -12.16 13.23 3.43
C GLU A 101 -12.53 11.79 3.11
N VAL A 102 -12.80 10.98 4.12
CA VAL A 102 -13.22 9.58 3.94
C VAL A 102 -14.75 9.51 4.01
N ALA A 103 -15.38 9.14 2.91
CA ALA A 103 -16.80 8.93 2.88
C ALA A 103 -17.18 7.70 3.70
N ARG A 104 -18.32 7.74 4.39
CA ARG A 104 -18.82 6.60 5.18
C ARG A 104 -19.08 5.39 4.28
N MET A 105 -19.69 5.61 3.15
CA MET A 105 -20.03 4.59 2.14
C MET A 105 -19.51 5.05 0.79
N PRO A 106 -18.20 4.88 0.52
CA PRO A 106 -17.63 5.41 -0.71
C PRO A 106 -18.09 4.62 -1.93
N GLU A 107 -18.18 5.32 -3.05
CA GLU A 107 -18.34 4.68 -4.34
C GLU A 107 -17.03 4.01 -4.76
N ALA A 108 -17.12 3.00 -5.61
CA ALA A 108 -15.94 2.35 -6.19
C ALA A 108 -15.16 3.37 -7.03
N GLN A 109 -13.86 3.48 -6.79
CA GLN A 109 -12.96 4.35 -7.53
C GLN A 109 -11.82 3.52 -8.12
N VAL A 110 -11.25 4.02 -9.20
CA VAL A 110 -10.11 3.41 -9.86
C VAL A 110 -9.07 4.46 -10.22
N CYS A 111 -7.84 4.01 -10.36
CA CYS A 111 -6.77 4.77 -10.99
C CYS A 111 -6.04 3.84 -11.95
N SER A 112 -5.17 4.37 -12.80
CA SER A 112 -4.42 3.51 -13.71
C SER A 112 -2.94 3.83 -13.70
N TYR A 113 -2.15 2.78 -13.86
CA TYR A 113 -0.71 2.86 -14.08
C TYR A 113 -0.36 2.04 -15.30
N GLU A 114 0.38 2.63 -16.23
CA GLU A 114 0.84 1.93 -17.43
C GLU A 114 -0.32 1.27 -18.20
N GLY A 115 -1.49 1.93 -18.22
CA GLY A 115 -2.67 1.44 -18.92
C GLY A 115 -3.48 0.37 -18.18
N VAL A 116 -3.09 -0.02 -16.99
CA VAL A 116 -3.82 -1.00 -16.18
C VAL A 116 -4.63 -0.29 -15.11
N SER A 117 -5.93 -0.61 -15.02
CA SER A 117 -6.83 -0.05 -14.02
C SER A 117 -6.71 -0.80 -12.70
N LEU A 118 -6.65 -0.05 -11.60
CA LEU A 118 -6.49 -0.58 -10.24
C LEU A 118 -7.53 0.03 -9.32
N PRO A 119 -8.06 -0.72 -8.35
CA PRO A 119 -8.91 -0.14 -7.32
C PRO A 119 -8.17 0.96 -6.54
N LEU A 120 -8.91 2.01 -6.21
CA LEU A 120 -8.41 3.14 -5.43
C LEU A 120 -9.32 3.34 -4.23
N MET A 121 -8.74 3.49 -3.03
CA MET A 121 -9.50 3.89 -1.84
C MET A 121 -8.82 5.04 -1.12
N ARG A 122 -9.58 5.74 -0.30
CA ARG A 122 -9.08 6.74 0.64
C ARG A 122 -9.10 6.16 2.04
N LEU A 123 -8.08 6.48 2.82
CA LEU A 123 -7.93 5.96 4.17
C LEU A 123 -7.34 7.04 5.06
N SER A 124 -7.88 7.16 6.27
CA SER A 124 -7.24 7.94 7.32
C SER A 124 -6.22 7.04 8.04
N PRO A 125 -4.90 7.32 7.94
CA PRO A 125 -3.89 6.38 8.41
C PRO A 125 -3.77 6.31 9.93
N PHE A 126 -4.28 7.30 10.64
CA PHE A 126 -4.09 7.42 12.09
C PHE A 126 -5.24 6.84 12.92
N GLU A 127 -6.28 6.31 12.28
CA GLU A 127 -7.32 5.61 13.03
C GLU A 127 -6.88 4.19 13.39
N ILE A 128 -7.41 3.69 14.50
CA ILE A 128 -7.03 2.38 15.05
C ILE A 128 -7.26 1.26 14.03
N SER A 129 -8.34 1.35 13.26
CA SER A 129 -8.72 0.32 12.29
C SER A 129 -8.01 0.40 10.94
N ALA A 130 -7.07 1.33 10.75
CA ALA A 130 -6.44 1.54 9.44
C ALA A 130 -5.82 0.25 8.87
N THR A 131 -5.01 -0.46 9.64
CA THR A 131 -4.38 -1.71 9.19
C THR A 131 -5.41 -2.80 8.94
N ALA A 132 -6.40 -2.93 9.80
CA ALA A 132 -7.49 -3.91 9.64
C ALA A 132 -8.30 -3.65 8.38
N LYS A 133 -8.59 -2.39 8.08
CA LYS A 133 -9.32 -2.01 6.85
C LYS A 133 -8.54 -2.40 5.60
N LEU A 134 -7.23 -2.16 5.55
CA LEU A 134 -6.41 -2.53 4.41
C LEU A 134 -6.39 -4.05 4.19
N ARG A 135 -6.19 -4.82 5.26
CA ARG A 135 -6.20 -6.28 5.18
C ARG A 135 -7.56 -6.80 4.72
N LEU A 136 -8.64 -6.19 5.23
CA LEU A 136 -9.99 -6.56 4.85
C LEU A 136 -10.24 -6.34 3.36
N VAL A 137 -9.90 -5.17 2.85
CA VAL A 137 -10.13 -4.82 1.44
C VAL A 137 -9.34 -5.73 0.50
N VAL A 138 -8.06 -5.99 0.81
CA VAL A 138 -7.18 -6.79 -0.03
C VAL A 138 -7.68 -8.24 -0.17
N ARG A 139 -8.27 -8.79 0.89
CA ARG A 139 -8.78 -10.17 0.89
C ARG A 139 -10.26 -10.30 0.51
N THR A 140 -10.96 -9.17 0.34
CA THR A 140 -12.39 -9.16 0.00
C THR A 140 -12.54 -8.95 -1.50
N ALA A 141 -13.28 -9.82 -2.18
CA ALA A 141 -13.60 -9.62 -3.60
C ALA A 141 -14.45 -8.35 -3.76
N GLU A 142 -14.20 -7.57 -4.82
CA GLU A 142 -14.89 -6.29 -5.03
C GLU A 142 -16.42 -6.47 -5.04
N GLY A 143 -16.93 -7.58 -5.58
CA GLY A 143 -18.37 -7.87 -5.59
C GLY A 143 -18.96 -8.15 -4.22
N ASP A 144 -18.14 -8.40 -3.21
CA ASP A 144 -18.57 -8.62 -1.82
C ASP A 144 -18.55 -7.34 -0.98
N ILE A 145 -18.11 -6.22 -1.56
CA ILE A 145 -18.23 -4.91 -0.94
C ILE A 145 -19.53 -4.28 -1.40
N ILE A 146 -20.48 -4.20 -0.49
CA ILE A 146 -21.80 -3.65 -0.79
C ILE A 146 -21.76 -2.13 -0.65
N ARG A 147 -22.06 -1.46 -1.74
CA ARG A 147 -22.03 0.02 -1.81
C ARG A 147 -23.47 0.54 -1.90
N VAL A 148 -23.88 1.25 -0.89
CA VAL A 148 -25.25 1.78 -0.79
C VAL A 148 -25.25 3.31 -0.74
#